data_de6da8932f5d1dc8cf4a7adbbd706819
#
_entry.id   de6da8932f5d1dc8cf4a7adbbd706819
#
_cell.length_a   1.000
_cell.length_b   1.000
_cell.length_c   1.000
_cell.angle_alpha   90.00
_cell.angle_beta   90.00
_cell.angle_gamma   90.00
#
_symmetry.space_group_name_H-M   'P 1'
#
loop_
_entity.id
_entity.type
_entity.pdbx_description
1 polymer ?
#
loop_
_entity_poly.entity_id
_entity_poly.type
_entity_poly.pdbx_seq_one_letter_code
_entity_poly.pdbx_strand_id
1 'polypeptide(L)'
;KDDLQDDFWTLNLKASSLNGESFGDYLVIGLSDYATSQFRYGEDEYDLPNPRFSNKSVIDIHVSHEDLYLYRDIKSNDFDDYQVWNVSADLFGLNQFKLSWDMDDIDADVHFVIDDSVINMKDEQELELESLVGGLVVVGNIDSFLDPIPGQFNLSNAYPNPFNPTTALSLDLSQDAFVSVNVYSVTGQLVDNLISSDMSAGYHSISWDASNVASGVYIVKVIAGSNIASQKVMLLK
;
A
#
# COMPACT_ATOMS: atom_id res chain seq x y z
N LYS A 1 31.43 -24.77 11.35
CA LYS A 1 31.17 -23.35 11.14
C LYS A 1 30.67 -23.26 9.73
N ASP A 2 29.38 -23.40 9.57
CA ASP A 2 28.70 -23.06 8.33
C ASP A 2 28.76 -21.54 8.23
N ASP A 3 29.36 -21.05 7.15
CA ASP A 3 29.26 -19.66 6.75
C ASP A 3 27.78 -19.42 6.40
N LEU A 4 27.01 -18.93 7.37
CA LEU A 4 25.73 -18.32 7.10
C LEU A 4 26.05 -17.07 6.28
N GLN A 5 25.80 -17.16 4.99
CA GLN A 5 25.86 -16.03 4.08
C GLN A 5 24.67 -15.15 4.50
N ASP A 6 24.95 -14.03 5.17
CA ASP A 6 23.93 -13.06 5.54
C ASP A 6 23.28 -12.53 4.25
N ASP A 7 22.01 -12.82 4.05
CA ASP A 7 21.21 -12.16 3.03
C ASP A 7 20.91 -10.70 3.49
N PHE A 8 21.97 -9.92 3.47
CA PHE A 8 21.94 -8.50 3.76
C PHE A 8 22.23 -7.69 2.50
N TRP A 9 21.35 -6.78 2.16
CA TRP A 9 21.61 -5.80 1.12
C TRP A 9 21.08 -4.43 1.52
N THR A 10 21.68 -3.39 0.97
CA THR A 10 21.23 -2.00 1.13
C THR A 10 21.14 -1.31 -0.21
N LEU A 11 20.12 -0.48 -0.35
CA LEU A 11 19.92 0.43 -1.46
C LEU A 11 20.19 1.86 -0.98
N ASN A 12 21.10 2.55 -1.68
CA ASN A 12 21.37 3.95 -1.42
C ASN A 12 20.59 4.81 -2.42
N LEU A 13 19.64 5.59 -1.90
CA LEU A 13 18.94 6.62 -2.65
C LEU A 13 19.67 7.93 -2.47
N LYS A 14 20.12 8.55 -3.56
CA LYS A 14 20.85 9.80 -3.56
C LYS A 14 20.02 10.91 -4.17
N ALA A 15 19.73 11.94 -3.40
CA ALA A 15 19.10 13.16 -3.86
C ALA A 15 20.16 14.23 -4.16
N SER A 16 20.10 14.87 -5.33
CA SER A 16 21.04 15.90 -5.75
C SER A 16 20.37 16.96 -6.63
N SER A 17 20.90 18.19 -6.65
CA SER A 17 20.42 19.21 -7.59
C SER A 17 20.84 18.88 -9.02
N LEU A 18 20.05 19.32 -10.00
CA LEU A 18 20.33 19.09 -11.43
C LEU A 18 21.64 19.75 -11.90
N ASN A 19 22.04 20.84 -11.28
CA ASN A 19 23.25 21.59 -11.62
C ASN A 19 24.47 21.28 -10.72
N GLY A 20 24.30 20.41 -9.71
CA GLY A 20 25.38 20.03 -8.78
C GLY A 20 25.78 21.11 -7.77
N GLU A 21 25.03 22.21 -7.64
CA GLU A 21 25.38 23.36 -6.78
C GLU A 21 24.76 23.31 -5.38
N SER A 22 23.88 22.35 -5.09
CA SER A 22 23.26 22.16 -3.77
C SER A 22 24.00 21.12 -2.94
N PHE A 23 23.78 21.15 -1.62
CA PHE A 23 24.06 19.99 -0.79
C PHE A 23 23.01 18.93 -1.11
N GLY A 24 23.45 17.84 -1.73
CA GLY A 24 22.68 16.63 -1.87
C GLY A 24 22.66 15.85 -0.56
N ASP A 25 21.76 14.90 -0.48
CA ASP A 25 21.61 14.00 0.64
C ASP A 25 21.44 12.55 0.16
N TYR A 26 21.52 11.60 1.08
CA TYR A 26 21.32 10.20 0.77
C TYR A 26 20.52 9.51 1.88
N LEU A 27 19.74 8.53 1.46
CA LEU A 27 18.95 7.65 2.30
C LEU A 27 19.40 6.21 2.08
N VAL A 28 19.54 5.44 3.14
CA VAL A 28 19.88 4.02 3.07
C VAL A 28 18.68 3.20 3.53
N ILE A 29 18.18 2.34 2.66
CA ILE A 29 17.16 1.34 3.01
C ILE A 29 17.69 -0.06 2.73
N GLY A 30 17.12 -1.09 3.32
CA GLY A 30 17.61 -2.44 3.08
C GLY A 30 16.88 -3.52 3.83
N LEU A 31 17.28 -4.76 3.57
CA LEU A 31 16.79 -5.96 4.23
C LEU A 31 17.91 -6.69 4.94
N SER A 32 17.61 -7.30 6.09
CA SER A 32 18.53 -8.14 6.86
C SER A 32 17.78 -9.22 7.63
N ASP A 33 18.33 -10.42 7.70
CA ASP A 33 17.79 -11.52 8.50
C ASP A 33 17.78 -11.22 10.02
N TYR A 34 18.56 -10.23 10.45
CA TYR A 34 18.68 -9.83 11.86
C TYR A 34 17.89 -8.58 12.20
N ALA A 35 17.34 -7.87 11.21
CA ALA A 35 16.57 -6.65 11.44
C ALA A 35 15.15 -6.96 11.93
N THR A 36 14.51 -5.97 12.54
CA THR A 36 13.14 -6.04 13.02
C THR A 36 12.24 -5.11 12.22
N SER A 37 10.93 -5.31 12.32
CA SER A 37 9.94 -4.41 11.68
C SER A 37 9.68 -3.13 12.49
N GLN A 38 10.35 -2.96 13.65
CA GLN A 38 10.22 -1.79 14.52
C GLN A 38 11.55 -1.05 14.60
N PHE A 39 11.50 0.27 14.77
CA PHE A 39 12.69 1.09 14.98
C PHE A 39 13.61 0.48 16.03
N ARG A 40 14.89 0.31 15.67
CA ARG A 40 15.90 -0.21 16.55
C ARG A 40 17.22 0.53 16.37
N TYR A 41 17.70 1.14 17.46
CA TYR A 41 18.99 1.82 17.46
C TYR A 41 20.13 0.89 17.05
N GLY A 42 20.88 1.27 16.00
CA GLY A 42 21.97 0.48 15.40
C GLY A 42 21.60 -0.24 14.11
N GLU A 43 20.29 -0.50 13.86
CA GLU A 43 19.73 -0.92 12.57
C GLU A 43 19.26 0.30 11.82
N ASP A 44 18.49 1.17 12.52
CA ASP A 44 17.92 2.38 12.00
C ASP A 44 18.61 3.61 12.61
N GLU A 45 18.69 4.67 11.85
CA GLU A 45 19.33 5.91 12.29
C GLU A 45 18.41 7.10 12.03
N TYR A 46 18.29 7.98 13.04
CA TYR A 46 17.51 9.20 12.94
C TYR A 46 18.10 10.16 11.94
N ASP A 47 17.24 10.76 11.15
CA ASP A 47 17.58 11.90 10.33
C ASP A 47 17.68 13.15 11.22
N LEU A 48 18.85 13.78 11.22
CA LEU A 48 19.04 15.09 11.81
C LEU A 48 18.86 16.12 10.70
N PRO A 49 17.95 17.08 10.88
CA PRO A 49 17.72 18.10 9.87
C PRO A 49 19.02 18.69 9.34
N ASN A 50 19.20 18.63 8.03
CA ASN A 50 20.35 19.22 7.37
C ASN A 50 20.54 20.69 7.77
N PRO A 51 21.77 21.15 8.07
CA PRO A 51 22.01 22.52 8.48
C PRO A 51 21.60 23.50 7.37
N ARG A 52 20.61 24.34 7.66
CA ARG A 52 20.11 25.36 6.74
C ARG A 52 21.11 26.52 6.72
N PHE A 53 22.00 26.55 5.72
CA PHE A 53 22.88 27.68 5.49
C PHE A 53 22.15 28.73 4.65
N SER A 54 22.20 29.99 5.08
CA SER A 54 21.42 31.11 4.52
C SER A 54 21.62 31.41 3.02
N ASN A 55 22.56 30.76 2.34
CA ASN A 55 22.93 31.02 0.95
C ASN A 55 23.06 29.73 0.09
N LYS A 56 22.63 28.57 0.58
CA LYS A 56 22.74 27.32 -0.19
C LYS A 56 21.42 26.59 -0.16
N SER A 57 21.09 26.05 -1.31
CA SER A 57 19.97 25.12 -1.45
C SER A 57 20.30 23.78 -0.79
N VAL A 58 19.34 23.18 -0.15
CA VAL A 58 19.47 21.91 0.59
C VAL A 58 18.37 20.96 0.14
N ILE A 59 18.72 19.70 0.02
CA ILE A 59 17.77 18.58 -0.13
C ILE A 59 17.94 17.72 1.12
N ASP A 60 16.82 17.28 1.68
CA ASP A 60 16.75 16.45 2.88
C ASP A 60 15.83 15.25 2.54
N ILE A 61 16.41 14.07 2.30
CA ILE A 61 15.68 12.85 1.93
C ILE A 61 15.63 11.88 3.12
N HIS A 62 14.43 11.35 3.41
CA HIS A 62 14.21 10.53 4.59
C HIS A 62 13.13 9.48 4.36
N VAL A 63 13.13 8.42 5.19
CA VAL A 63 11.97 7.55 5.41
C VAL A 63 11.09 8.16 6.50
N SER A 64 9.80 8.26 6.23
CA SER A 64 8.80 8.66 7.21
C SER A 64 8.27 7.44 7.94
N HIS A 65 8.47 7.38 9.26
CA HIS A 65 7.93 6.34 10.13
C HIS A 65 7.23 6.99 11.34
N GLU A 66 5.88 7.02 11.33
CA GLU A 66 5.08 7.74 12.32
C GLU A 66 5.51 9.22 12.45
N ASP A 67 6.05 9.61 13.62
CA ASP A 67 6.56 10.97 13.89
C ASP A 67 8.09 11.08 13.71
N LEU A 68 8.75 10.06 13.12
CA LEU A 68 10.19 9.98 12.95
C LEU A 68 10.60 10.11 11.50
N TYR A 69 11.71 10.79 11.27
CA TYR A 69 12.42 10.80 10.00
C TYR A 69 13.71 10.01 10.15
N LEU A 70 13.96 9.08 9.22
CA LEU A 70 15.12 8.21 9.25
C LEU A 70 15.92 8.38 7.96
N TYR A 71 17.22 8.52 8.07
CA TYR A 71 18.12 8.47 6.91
C TYR A 71 18.65 7.04 6.66
N ARG A 72 18.38 6.15 7.59
CA ARG A 72 18.65 4.70 7.46
C ARG A 72 17.52 3.91 8.09
N ASP A 73 16.94 2.99 7.30
CA ASP A 73 15.88 2.08 7.76
C ASP A 73 16.12 0.67 7.18
N ILE A 74 16.48 -0.26 8.02
CA ILE A 74 16.77 -1.66 7.64
C ILE A 74 15.67 -2.54 8.22
N LYS A 75 14.92 -3.21 7.36
CA LYS A 75 13.80 -4.07 7.73
C LYS A 75 14.16 -5.55 7.71
N SER A 76 13.32 -6.36 8.35
CA SER A 76 13.44 -7.81 8.31
C SER A 76 13.29 -8.36 6.89
N ASN A 77 14.12 -9.34 6.54
CA ASN A 77 13.98 -10.13 5.32
C ASN A 77 12.86 -11.19 5.42
N ASP A 78 12.29 -11.39 6.61
CA ASP A 78 11.16 -12.29 6.86
C ASP A 78 9.84 -11.56 6.62
N PHE A 79 9.35 -11.59 5.37
CA PHE A 79 8.07 -11.02 4.95
C PHE A 79 7.39 -11.94 3.93
N ASP A 80 6.06 -11.93 3.92
CA ASP A 80 5.26 -12.85 3.09
C ASP A 80 5.34 -12.50 1.59
N ASP A 81 4.98 -11.26 1.20
CA ASP A 81 4.85 -10.87 -0.20
C ASP A 81 5.73 -9.67 -0.58
N TYR A 82 5.77 -8.62 0.25
CA TYR A 82 6.52 -7.40 -0.02
C TYR A 82 6.86 -6.61 1.24
N GLN A 83 7.91 -5.78 1.15
CA GLN A 83 8.24 -4.72 2.11
C GLN A 83 8.13 -3.35 1.47
N VAL A 84 7.79 -2.33 2.26
CA VAL A 84 7.56 -0.96 1.76
C VAL A 84 8.28 0.06 2.64
N TRP A 85 8.94 1.03 2.00
CA TRP A 85 9.47 2.25 2.63
C TRP A 85 8.76 3.47 2.08
N ASN A 86 8.28 4.34 2.95
CA ASN A 86 7.69 5.63 2.59
C ASN A 86 8.79 6.68 2.55
N VAL A 87 9.15 7.12 1.35
CA VAL A 87 10.26 8.05 1.10
C VAL A 87 9.72 9.44 0.77
N SER A 88 10.27 10.44 1.43
CA SER A 88 9.96 11.84 1.16
C SER A 88 11.25 12.67 1.08
N ALA A 89 11.17 13.84 0.45
CA ALA A 89 12.26 14.79 0.39
C ALA A 89 11.76 16.22 0.61
N ASP A 90 12.40 16.91 1.53
CA ASP A 90 12.22 18.34 1.77
C ASP A 90 13.21 19.16 0.93
N LEU A 91 12.69 20.11 0.14
CA LEU A 91 13.48 20.96 -0.75
C LEU A 91 13.53 22.40 -0.20
N PHE A 92 14.73 22.92 0.00
CA PHE A 92 14.95 24.28 0.42
C PHE A 92 15.73 25.05 -0.65
N GLY A 93 15.07 26.04 -1.27
CA GLY A 93 15.68 26.88 -2.30
C GLY A 93 15.88 26.17 -3.65
N LEU A 94 15.18 25.08 -3.88
CA LEU A 94 15.15 24.33 -5.14
C LEU A 94 13.69 24.09 -5.56
N ASN A 95 13.47 24.00 -6.88
CA ASN A 95 12.17 23.63 -7.47
C ASN A 95 12.21 22.23 -8.11
N GLN A 96 13.40 21.67 -8.26
CA GLN A 96 13.61 20.35 -8.89
C GLN A 96 14.88 19.73 -8.33
N PHE A 97 14.91 18.40 -8.31
CA PHE A 97 16.08 17.62 -7.92
C PHE A 97 16.13 16.31 -8.70
N LYS A 98 17.28 15.67 -8.64
CA LYS A 98 17.49 14.33 -9.18
C LYS A 98 17.57 13.33 -8.03
N LEU A 99 16.74 12.29 -8.09
CA LEU A 99 16.84 11.08 -7.28
C LEU A 99 17.55 10.02 -8.11
N SER A 100 18.58 9.37 -7.57
CA SER A 100 19.33 8.32 -8.24
C SER A 100 19.65 7.18 -7.29
N TRP A 101 19.87 5.99 -7.84
CA TRP A 101 20.18 4.77 -7.09
C TRP A 101 21.01 3.81 -7.92
N ASP A 102 21.58 2.81 -7.27
CA ASP A 102 22.37 1.76 -7.89
C ASP A 102 21.82 0.40 -7.46
N MET A 103 21.51 -0.45 -8.45
CA MET A 103 20.94 -1.77 -8.27
C MET A 103 21.90 -2.92 -8.65
N ASP A 104 23.15 -2.63 -8.99
CA ASP A 104 24.08 -3.61 -9.60
C ASP A 104 24.31 -4.84 -8.69
N ASP A 105 24.32 -4.66 -7.39
CA ASP A 105 24.55 -5.72 -6.39
C ASP A 105 23.26 -6.23 -5.72
N ILE A 106 22.07 -5.80 -6.20
CA ILE A 106 20.78 -6.13 -5.58
C ILE A 106 20.02 -7.14 -6.46
N ASP A 107 19.95 -8.38 -6.01
CA ASP A 107 19.15 -9.43 -6.66
C ASP A 107 17.75 -9.53 -6.02
N ALA A 108 17.00 -8.43 -6.08
CA ALA A 108 15.62 -8.36 -5.63
C ALA A 108 14.78 -7.57 -6.63
N ASP A 109 13.48 -7.86 -6.69
CA ASP A 109 12.53 -7.03 -7.42
C ASP A 109 12.21 -5.79 -6.59
N VAL A 110 12.67 -4.62 -7.07
CA VAL A 110 12.50 -3.34 -6.38
C VAL A 110 11.82 -2.35 -7.31
N HIS A 111 10.76 -1.76 -6.81
CA HIS A 111 9.96 -0.78 -7.55
C HIS A 111 9.86 0.52 -6.76
N PHE A 112 9.90 1.64 -7.48
CA PHE A 112 9.57 2.94 -6.95
C PHE A 112 8.17 3.35 -7.42
N VAL A 113 7.27 3.58 -6.48
CA VAL A 113 5.89 3.97 -6.75
C VAL A 113 5.71 5.42 -6.32
N ILE A 114 5.36 6.27 -7.26
CA ILE A 114 5.08 7.67 -7.03
C ILE A 114 3.88 8.11 -7.86
N ASP A 115 2.91 8.76 -7.23
CA ASP A 115 1.62 9.09 -7.82
C ASP A 115 0.97 7.81 -8.41
N ASP A 116 0.65 7.82 -9.70
CA ASP A 116 0.09 6.66 -10.42
C ASP A 116 1.14 5.86 -11.21
N SER A 117 2.43 6.14 -10.98
CA SER A 117 3.54 5.52 -11.74
C SER A 117 4.24 4.45 -10.91
N VAL A 118 4.52 3.32 -11.56
CA VAL A 118 5.32 2.21 -11.03
C VAL A 118 6.58 2.08 -11.88
N ILE A 119 7.73 2.27 -11.27
CA ILE A 119 9.03 2.29 -11.93
C ILE A 119 9.84 1.10 -11.42
N ASN A 120 10.28 0.22 -12.33
CA ASN A 120 11.23 -0.82 -11.98
C ASN A 120 12.61 -0.20 -11.80
N MET A 121 13.17 -0.30 -10.60
CA MET A 121 14.43 0.39 -10.25
C MET A 121 15.67 -0.23 -10.89
N LYS A 122 15.58 -1.42 -11.50
CA LYS A 122 16.64 -2.01 -12.31
C LYS A 122 16.68 -1.42 -13.73
N ASP A 123 15.51 -1.05 -14.26
CA ASP A 123 15.40 -0.52 -15.63
C ASP A 123 15.73 0.97 -15.69
N GLU A 124 15.37 1.71 -14.66
CA GLU A 124 15.68 3.13 -14.51
C GLU A 124 16.45 3.35 -13.21
N GLN A 125 17.54 4.11 -13.24
CA GLN A 125 18.41 4.35 -12.10
C GLN A 125 18.42 5.82 -11.65
N GLU A 126 17.62 6.67 -12.29
CA GLU A 126 17.47 8.06 -11.88
C GLU A 126 16.11 8.65 -12.30
N LEU A 127 15.63 9.61 -11.53
CA LEU A 127 14.43 10.39 -11.81
C LEU A 127 14.67 11.87 -11.54
N GLU A 128 14.09 12.73 -12.38
CA GLU A 128 14.01 14.17 -12.12
C GLU A 128 12.63 14.48 -11.53
N LEU A 129 12.59 15.08 -10.35
CA LEU A 129 11.39 15.33 -9.57
C LEU A 129 11.27 16.79 -9.16
N GLU A 130 10.03 17.33 -9.18
CA GLU A 130 9.72 18.65 -8.63
C GLU A 130 9.40 18.58 -7.12
N SER A 131 8.95 17.44 -6.66
CA SER A 131 8.69 17.14 -5.25
C SER A 131 8.74 15.63 -5.02
N LEU A 132 8.96 15.22 -3.78
CA LEU A 132 8.82 13.83 -3.36
C LEU A 132 8.14 13.82 -1.99
N VAL A 133 6.85 13.51 -1.97
CA VAL A 133 6.06 13.35 -0.76
C VAL A 133 5.33 12.02 -0.82
N GLY A 134 5.71 11.08 0.05
CA GLY A 134 5.06 9.78 0.12
C GLY A 134 5.33 8.87 -1.07
N GLY A 135 6.48 9.00 -1.74
CA GLY A 135 6.95 7.99 -2.69
C GLY A 135 7.22 6.67 -1.96
N LEU A 136 6.93 5.54 -2.60
CA LEU A 136 7.08 4.23 -1.98
C LEU A 136 8.17 3.42 -2.68
N VAL A 137 9.14 2.93 -1.93
CA VAL A 137 10.03 1.86 -2.42
C VAL A 137 9.43 0.53 -1.98
N VAL A 138 9.11 -0.31 -2.94
CA VAL A 138 8.48 -1.63 -2.74
C VAL A 138 9.45 -2.71 -3.15
N VAL A 139 9.75 -3.63 -2.25
CA VAL A 139 10.62 -4.80 -2.49
C VAL A 139 9.78 -6.05 -2.42
N GLY A 140 9.88 -6.91 -3.43
CA GLY A 140 9.12 -8.15 -3.56
C GLY A 140 8.01 -8.05 -4.60
N ASN A 141 6.90 -8.73 -4.34
CA ASN A 141 5.81 -8.85 -5.31
C ASN A 141 5.03 -7.55 -5.48
N ILE A 142 5.31 -6.82 -6.57
CA ILE A 142 4.64 -5.55 -6.86
C ILE A 142 3.15 -5.74 -7.18
N ASP A 143 2.76 -6.85 -7.80
CA ASP A 143 1.36 -7.12 -8.12
C ASP A 143 0.53 -7.29 -6.83
N SER A 144 1.08 -7.99 -5.82
CA SER A 144 0.44 -8.10 -4.49
C SER A 144 0.33 -6.76 -3.78
N PHE A 145 1.27 -5.85 -4.01
CA PHE A 145 1.22 -4.49 -3.45
C PHE A 145 0.14 -3.64 -4.13
N LEU A 146 0.02 -3.70 -5.45
CA LEU A 146 -0.92 -2.88 -6.24
C LEU A 146 -2.37 -3.38 -6.14
N ASP A 147 -2.55 -4.69 -6.00
CA ASP A 147 -3.86 -5.33 -5.85
C ASP A 147 -3.82 -6.36 -4.71
N PRO A 148 -3.79 -5.90 -3.47
CA PRO A 148 -3.60 -6.75 -2.31
C PRO A 148 -4.74 -7.76 -2.17
N ILE A 149 -4.40 -9.05 -2.06
CA ILE A 149 -5.37 -10.10 -1.78
C ILE A 149 -5.73 -10.09 -0.29
N PRO A 150 -7.01 -10.03 0.08
CA PRO A 150 -7.43 -10.10 1.47
C PRO A 150 -6.97 -11.40 2.15
N GLY A 151 -6.40 -11.32 3.34
CA GLY A 151 -5.93 -12.49 4.09
C GLY A 151 -7.06 -13.45 4.52
N GLN A 152 -8.32 -12.98 4.54
CA GLN A 152 -9.48 -13.77 4.90
C GLN A 152 -10.77 -13.21 4.28
N PHE A 153 -11.77 -14.11 4.13
CA PHE A 153 -13.11 -13.72 3.71
C PHE A 153 -13.75 -12.78 4.75
N ASN A 154 -14.28 -11.64 4.28
CA ASN A 154 -15.01 -10.70 5.10
C ASN A 154 -16.16 -10.05 4.32
N LEU A 155 -17.23 -9.69 5.02
CA LEU A 155 -18.35 -8.90 4.49
C LEU A 155 -18.56 -7.70 5.40
N SER A 156 -18.35 -6.50 4.89
CA SER A 156 -18.53 -5.26 5.67
C SER A 156 -20.00 -5.01 6.00
N ASN A 157 -20.22 -4.11 6.95
CA ASN A 157 -21.56 -3.56 7.16
C ASN A 157 -21.99 -2.72 5.95
N ALA A 158 -23.26 -2.82 5.59
CA ALA A 158 -23.85 -1.99 4.55
C ALA A 158 -23.81 -0.51 4.93
N TYR A 159 -23.45 0.35 4.01
CA TYR A 159 -23.46 1.80 4.20
C TYR A 159 -23.96 2.53 2.94
N PRO A 160 -24.88 3.48 3.11
CA PRO A 160 -25.61 3.83 4.33
C PRO A 160 -26.55 2.71 4.81
N ASN A 161 -26.82 2.65 6.13
CA ASN A 161 -27.85 1.78 6.70
C ASN A 161 -28.40 2.43 8.00
N PRO A 162 -29.68 2.91 8.02
CA PRO A 162 -30.69 2.82 6.97
C PRO A 162 -30.32 3.55 5.68
N PHE A 163 -30.91 3.12 4.55
CA PHE A 163 -30.59 3.63 3.21
C PHE A 163 -31.82 4.04 2.41
N ASN A 164 -31.61 4.88 1.35
CA ASN A 164 -32.66 5.34 0.41
C ASN A 164 -32.03 5.81 -0.91
N PRO A 165 -32.30 5.24 -2.07
CA PRO A 165 -32.74 3.86 -2.24
C PRO A 165 -31.57 2.88 -2.39
N THR A 166 -30.29 3.38 -2.29
CA THR A 166 -29.08 2.62 -2.59
C THR A 166 -28.23 2.42 -1.35
N THR A 167 -27.63 1.25 -1.22
CA THR A 167 -26.60 0.93 -0.21
C THR A 167 -25.49 0.12 -0.84
N ALA A 168 -24.30 0.09 -0.21
CA ALA A 168 -23.15 -0.69 -0.66
C ALA A 168 -22.54 -1.49 0.50
N LEU A 169 -21.92 -2.62 0.15
CA LEU A 169 -21.13 -3.46 1.04
C LEU A 169 -19.79 -3.75 0.39
N SER A 170 -18.75 -3.91 1.17
CA SER A 170 -17.47 -4.47 0.69
C SER A 170 -17.42 -5.96 0.96
N LEU A 171 -16.96 -6.71 -0.02
CA LEU A 171 -16.71 -8.14 0.06
C LEU A 171 -15.23 -8.39 -0.19
N ASP A 172 -14.56 -8.99 0.79
CA ASP A 172 -13.16 -9.35 0.72
C ASP A 172 -13.05 -10.85 0.44
N LEU A 173 -12.39 -11.23 -0.66
CA LEU A 173 -12.17 -12.62 -1.07
C LEU A 173 -10.68 -12.97 -0.97
N SER A 174 -10.34 -13.93 -0.11
CA SER A 174 -8.97 -14.41 0.04
C SER A 174 -8.53 -15.41 -1.05
N GLN A 175 -9.44 -15.85 -1.88
CA GLN A 175 -9.20 -16.75 -3.01
C GLN A 175 -10.32 -16.65 -4.03
N ASP A 176 -10.06 -17.06 -5.26
CA ASP A 176 -11.05 -17.15 -6.32
C ASP A 176 -12.21 -18.03 -5.89
N ALA A 177 -13.44 -17.59 -6.10
CA ALA A 177 -14.62 -18.32 -5.71
C ALA A 177 -15.83 -17.99 -6.60
N PHE A 178 -16.74 -18.95 -6.75
CA PHE A 178 -18.09 -18.63 -7.22
C PHE A 178 -18.84 -17.89 -6.11
N VAL A 179 -19.29 -16.67 -6.41
CA VAL A 179 -19.98 -15.78 -5.47
C VAL A 179 -21.45 -15.66 -5.83
N SER A 180 -22.30 -15.86 -4.83
CA SER A 180 -23.74 -15.62 -4.92
C SER A 180 -24.15 -14.62 -3.85
N VAL A 181 -24.71 -13.47 -4.28
CA VAL A 181 -25.22 -12.41 -3.41
C VAL A 181 -26.73 -12.26 -3.64
N ASN A 182 -27.50 -12.63 -2.62
CA ASN A 182 -28.97 -12.61 -2.68
C ASN A 182 -29.54 -11.74 -1.57
N VAL A 183 -30.61 -11.03 -1.88
CA VAL A 183 -31.39 -10.26 -0.92
C VAL A 183 -32.68 -10.97 -0.59
N TYR A 184 -32.97 -11.11 0.70
CA TYR A 184 -34.18 -11.78 1.20
C TYR A 184 -35.00 -10.83 2.06
N SER A 185 -36.32 -10.98 2.03
CA SER A 185 -37.22 -10.39 3.01
C SER A 185 -37.07 -11.09 4.38
N VAL A 186 -37.65 -10.50 5.42
CA VAL A 186 -37.68 -11.11 6.77
C VAL A 186 -38.47 -12.42 6.81
N THR A 187 -39.32 -12.71 5.79
CA THR A 187 -40.05 -13.97 5.67
C THR A 187 -39.26 -15.03 4.92
N GLY A 188 -38.02 -14.73 4.49
CA GLY A 188 -37.16 -15.63 3.74
C GLY A 188 -37.46 -15.70 2.21
N GLN A 189 -38.32 -14.82 1.69
CA GLN A 189 -38.57 -14.73 0.25
C GLN A 189 -37.39 -14.03 -0.42
N LEU A 190 -36.90 -14.60 -1.54
CA LEU A 190 -35.90 -13.94 -2.40
C LEU A 190 -36.53 -12.69 -3.02
N VAL A 191 -35.87 -11.54 -2.82
CA VAL A 191 -36.27 -10.21 -3.31
C VAL A 191 -35.44 -9.80 -4.52
N ASP A 192 -34.12 -10.08 -4.46
CA ASP A 192 -33.19 -9.68 -5.51
C ASP A 192 -31.99 -10.63 -5.56
N ASN A 193 -31.33 -10.73 -6.73
CA ASN A 193 -30.05 -11.42 -6.92
C ASN A 193 -29.06 -10.43 -7.49
N LEU A 194 -28.08 -10.04 -6.68
CA LEU A 194 -27.12 -8.98 -7.04
C LEU A 194 -25.94 -9.53 -7.81
N ILE A 195 -25.43 -10.72 -7.42
CA ILE A 195 -24.27 -11.36 -8.04
C ILE A 195 -24.50 -12.88 -8.10
N SER A 196 -24.10 -13.48 -9.21
CA SER A 196 -24.07 -14.93 -9.39
C SER A 196 -23.02 -15.29 -10.45
N SER A 197 -21.72 -15.23 -10.07
CA SER A 197 -20.59 -15.42 -10.99
C SER A 197 -19.33 -15.85 -10.25
N ASP A 198 -18.35 -16.34 -11.01
CA ASP A 198 -16.98 -16.46 -10.52
C ASP A 198 -16.37 -15.08 -10.33
N MET A 199 -15.68 -14.89 -9.20
CA MET A 199 -14.96 -13.68 -8.85
C MET A 199 -13.54 -14.04 -8.39
N SER A 200 -12.55 -13.25 -8.79
CA SER A 200 -11.17 -13.39 -8.34
C SER A 200 -10.99 -13.01 -6.87
N ALA A 201 -9.93 -13.48 -6.25
CA ALA A 201 -9.47 -12.94 -4.98
C ALA A 201 -9.29 -11.43 -5.08
N GLY A 202 -9.52 -10.69 -3.99
CA GLY A 202 -9.45 -9.22 -3.97
C GLY A 202 -10.58 -8.56 -3.21
N TYR A 203 -10.61 -7.22 -3.25
CA TYR A 203 -11.64 -6.38 -2.64
C TYR A 203 -12.70 -6.00 -3.65
N HIS A 204 -13.96 -6.32 -3.35
CA HIS A 204 -15.09 -6.09 -4.24
C HIS A 204 -16.13 -5.19 -3.59
N SER A 205 -16.76 -4.32 -4.37
CA SER A 205 -17.90 -3.50 -3.94
C SER A 205 -19.19 -4.07 -4.49
N ILE A 206 -20.17 -4.29 -3.60
CA ILE A 206 -21.51 -4.78 -3.93
C ILE A 206 -22.47 -3.62 -3.68
N SER A 207 -23.17 -3.17 -4.72
CA SER A 207 -24.20 -2.13 -4.62
C SER A 207 -25.59 -2.73 -4.80
N TRP A 208 -26.53 -2.30 -3.98
CA TRP A 208 -27.93 -2.64 -4.12
C TRP A 208 -28.79 -1.38 -4.29
N ASP A 209 -29.46 -1.30 -5.46
CA ASP A 209 -30.50 -0.31 -5.73
C ASP A 209 -31.89 -0.90 -5.48
N ALA A 210 -32.49 -0.50 -4.38
CA ALA A 210 -33.82 -0.94 -3.95
C ALA A 210 -34.96 -0.02 -4.38
N SER A 211 -34.80 0.76 -5.48
CA SER A 211 -35.79 1.74 -5.96
C SER A 211 -37.17 1.15 -6.18
N ASN A 212 -37.25 -0.13 -6.54
CA ASN A 212 -38.50 -0.85 -6.82
C ASN A 212 -38.97 -1.75 -5.66
N VAL A 213 -38.31 -1.66 -4.50
CA VAL A 213 -38.59 -2.49 -3.33
C VAL A 213 -39.28 -1.65 -2.26
N ALA A 214 -40.23 -2.22 -1.49
CA ALA A 214 -40.92 -1.50 -0.42
C ALA A 214 -39.99 -1.21 0.77
N SER A 215 -40.27 -0.13 1.52
CA SER A 215 -39.57 0.13 2.78
C SER A 215 -39.69 -1.05 3.74
N GLY A 216 -38.59 -1.41 4.38
CA GLY A 216 -38.56 -2.59 5.27
C GLY A 216 -37.17 -3.04 5.63
N VAL A 217 -37.13 -4.17 6.37
CA VAL A 217 -35.87 -4.84 6.72
C VAL A 217 -35.63 -6.00 5.77
N TYR A 218 -34.39 -6.08 5.29
CA TYR A 218 -33.92 -7.11 4.37
C TYR A 218 -32.63 -7.74 4.88
N ILE A 219 -32.31 -8.92 4.36
CA ILE A 219 -31.09 -9.67 4.67
C ILE A 219 -30.34 -9.87 3.37
N VAL A 220 -29.17 -9.26 3.24
CA VAL A 220 -28.22 -9.56 2.18
C VAL A 220 -27.41 -10.77 2.61
N LYS A 221 -27.45 -11.84 1.84
CA LYS A 221 -26.71 -13.09 2.08
C LYS A 221 -25.68 -13.28 0.97
N VAL A 222 -24.44 -13.49 1.39
CA VAL A 222 -23.29 -13.76 0.51
C VAL A 222 -22.84 -15.20 0.75
N ILE A 223 -22.63 -15.94 -0.34
CA ILE A 223 -22.00 -17.26 -0.36
C ILE A 223 -20.82 -17.18 -1.33
N ALA A 224 -19.61 -17.50 -0.86
CA ALA A 224 -18.38 -17.53 -1.64
C ALA A 224 -17.63 -18.84 -1.35
N GLY A 225 -17.77 -19.82 -2.24
CA GLY A 225 -17.27 -21.16 -2.01
C GLY A 225 -17.88 -21.78 -0.73
N SER A 226 -17.05 -22.05 0.27
CA SER A 226 -17.46 -22.55 1.60
C SER A 226 -17.83 -21.44 2.59
N ASN A 227 -17.53 -20.19 2.29
CA ASN A 227 -17.78 -19.07 3.18
C ASN A 227 -19.19 -18.53 3.03
N ILE A 228 -19.83 -18.19 4.14
CA ILE A 228 -21.17 -17.62 4.18
C ILE A 228 -21.21 -16.47 5.17
N ALA A 229 -21.72 -15.32 4.71
CA ALA A 229 -21.98 -14.17 5.56
C ALA A 229 -23.37 -13.57 5.25
N SER A 230 -23.89 -12.79 6.20
CA SER A 230 -25.14 -12.05 5.99
C SER A 230 -25.16 -10.75 6.75
N GLN A 231 -25.78 -9.73 6.16
CA GLN A 231 -25.97 -8.40 6.73
C GLN A 231 -27.45 -8.01 6.73
N LYS A 232 -27.89 -7.43 7.85
CA LYS A 232 -29.22 -6.82 7.96
C LYS A 232 -29.17 -5.39 7.45
N VAL A 233 -30.06 -5.04 6.52
CA VAL A 233 -30.18 -3.70 5.95
C VAL A 233 -31.61 -3.18 6.10
N MET A 234 -31.75 -1.86 6.25
CA MET A 234 -33.06 -1.20 6.45
C MET A 234 -33.26 -0.16 5.35
N LEU A 235 -34.26 -0.40 4.50
CA LEU A 235 -34.69 0.55 3.46
C LEU A 235 -35.76 1.49 4.03
N LEU A 236 -35.54 2.79 3.90
CA LEU A 236 -36.47 3.86 4.26
C LEU A 236 -36.72 4.73 3.03
N LYS A 237 -37.95 4.72 2.53
CA LYS A 237 -38.42 5.63 1.46
C LYS A 237 -39.29 6.71 2.02
#